data_8b22234fd26eeac7d88a8544f42d2b79
#
_entry.id   8b22234fd26eeac7d88a8544f42d2b79
#
_cell.length_a   1.000
_cell.length_b   1.000
_cell.length_c   1.000
_cell.angle_alpha   90.00
_cell.angle_beta   90.00
_cell.angle_gamma   90.00
#
_symmetry.space_group_name_H-M   'P 1'
#
loop_
_entity.id
_entity.type
_entity.pdbx_description
1 polymer ?
#
loop_
_entity_poly.entity_id
_entity_poly.type
_entity_poly.pdbx_seq_one_letter_code
_entity_poly.pdbx_strand_id
1 'polypeptide(L)'
;LDCNSIIYDSIRELHKSNLLKPAVADNYEPISALLCTKIQQYIDAIRPSNNVYIAFDGVAPFAKMNQQKSRRYRSAFLEHHNVIPKSTFNSALITPGTDFMNYLSKYVTARFSPKFIVSASDIPGEGEHKLFQHIRDNHLPDQNTVIYGLDADLLMLSIFHSDKTNLFVYRE
;
A
#
# COMPACT_ATOMS: atom_id res chain seq x y z
N LEU A 1 -8.63 -1.69 -1.00
CA LEU A 1 -7.52 -0.91 -1.50
C LEU A 1 -6.21 -1.53 -1.01
N ASP A 2 -5.36 -1.99 -1.91
CA ASP A 2 -3.96 -2.31 -1.62
C ASP A 2 -3.14 -1.03 -1.76
N CYS A 3 -2.66 -0.51 -0.62
CA CYS A 3 -2.14 0.85 -0.54
C CYS A 3 -0.61 0.97 -0.63
N ASN A 4 0.13 -0.14 -0.70
CA ASN A 4 1.58 -0.06 -0.77
C ASN A 4 2.08 0.65 -2.03
N SER A 5 1.44 0.41 -3.18
CA SER A 5 1.74 1.12 -4.42
C SER A 5 1.53 2.64 -4.29
N ILE A 6 0.50 3.07 -3.56
CA ILE A 6 0.17 4.48 -3.36
C ILE A 6 1.27 5.19 -2.54
N ILE A 7 1.95 4.49 -1.62
CA ILE A 7 3.10 5.05 -0.89
C ILE A 7 4.21 5.46 -1.88
N TYR A 8 4.60 4.54 -2.76
CA TYR A 8 5.63 4.80 -3.76
C TYR A 8 5.24 5.91 -4.72
N ASP A 9 3.98 5.98 -5.13
CA ASP A 9 3.47 7.03 -6.02
C ASP A 9 3.48 8.39 -5.34
N SER A 10 3.09 8.45 -4.07
CA SER A 10 3.12 9.69 -3.28
C SER A 10 4.55 10.22 -3.13
N ILE A 11 5.51 9.34 -2.85
CA ILE A 11 6.93 9.70 -2.75
C ILE A 11 7.45 10.22 -4.09
N ARG A 12 7.14 9.53 -5.19
CA ARG A 12 7.56 9.95 -6.54
C ARG A 12 7.00 11.31 -6.93
N GLU A 13 5.76 11.59 -6.61
CA GLU A 13 5.10 12.86 -6.91
C GLU A 13 5.71 14.01 -6.13
N LEU A 14 5.90 13.83 -4.82
CA LEU A 14 6.57 14.83 -3.98
C LEU A 14 8.02 15.09 -4.40
N HIS A 15 8.70 14.04 -4.88
CA HIS A 15 10.04 14.19 -5.43
C HIS A 15 10.04 15.05 -6.72
N LYS A 16 9.12 14.76 -7.66
CA LYS A 16 8.99 15.52 -8.91
C LYS A 16 8.65 16.99 -8.67
N SER A 17 7.88 17.29 -7.64
CA SER A 17 7.49 18.66 -7.27
C SER A 17 8.53 19.40 -6.43
N ASN A 18 9.71 18.82 -6.17
CA ASN A 18 10.75 19.34 -5.28
C ASN A 18 10.26 19.65 -3.84
N LEU A 19 9.16 19.07 -3.42
CA LEU A 19 8.60 19.23 -2.06
C LEU A 19 9.23 18.26 -1.05
N LEU A 20 9.85 17.18 -1.52
CA LEU A 20 10.69 16.31 -0.69
C LEU A 20 12.08 16.92 -0.56
N LYS A 21 12.30 17.68 0.51
CA LYS A 21 13.64 18.17 0.85
C LYS A 21 14.47 17.03 1.43
N PRO A 22 15.73 16.81 0.97
CA PRO A 22 16.60 15.74 1.48
C PRO A 22 16.96 15.87 2.98
N ALA A 23 16.68 17.02 3.57
CA ALA A 23 17.23 17.44 4.86
C ALA A 23 16.32 17.23 6.06
N VAL A 24 15.12 16.63 5.90
CA VAL A 24 14.23 16.39 7.04
C VAL A 24 13.95 14.90 7.12
N ALA A 25 14.90 14.17 7.72
CA ALA A 25 14.82 12.73 7.91
C ALA A 25 13.57 12.26 8.68
N ASP A 26 12.83 13.17 9.32
CA ASP A 26 11.74 12.84 10.24
C ASP A 26 10.40 13.50 9.87
N ASN A 27 10.29 14.21 8.76
CA ASN A 27 9.00 14.80 8.37
C ASN A 27 8.24 13.91 7.40
N TYR A 28 7.54 12.93 7.94
CA TYR A 28 6.71 11.98 7.18
C TYR A 28 5.32 12.52 6.83
N GLU A 29 4.96 13.70 7.37
CA GLU A 29 3.62 14.28 7.21
C GLU A 29 3.25 14.56 5.74
N PRO A 30 4.09 15.18 4.90
CA PRO A 30 3.71 15.45 3.51
C PRO A 30 3.40 14.19 2.71
N ILE A 31 4.16 13.11 2.94
CA ILE A 31 3.93 11.82 2.29
C ILE A 31 2.61 11.23 2.76
N SER A 32 2.37 11.25 4.08
CA SER A 32 1.15 10.70 4.68
C SER A 32 -0.10 11.47 4.27
N ALA A 33 -0.01 12.81 4.19
CA ALA A 33 -1.10 13.67 3.76
C ALA A 33 -1.46 13.44 2.28
N LEU A 34 -0.45 13.37 1.40
CA LEU A 34 -0.66 13.10 -0.03
C LEU A 34 -1.23 11.71 -0.24
N LEU A 35 -0.71 10.70 0.47
CA LEU A 35 -1.25 9.34 0.44
C LEU A 35 -2.73 9.29 0.84
N CYS A 36 -3.10 9.96 1.94
CA CYS A 36 -4.50 10.02 2.36
C CYS A 36 -5.38 10.74 1.34
N THR A 37 -4.86 11.78 0.69
CA THR A 37 -5.56 12.48 -0.39
C THR A 37 -5.82 11.55 -1.58
N LYS A 38 -4.84 10.77 -2.01
CA LYS A 38 -4.99 9.78 -3.09
C LYS A 38 -5.99 8.68 -2.72
N ILE A 39 -5.89 8.12 -1.52
CA ILE A 39 -6.87 7.13 -1.03
C ILE A 39 -8.29 7.72 -1.09
N GLN A 40 -8.48 8.95 -0.63
CA GLN A 40 -9.79 9.61 -0.69
C GLN A 40 -10.28 9.81 -2.12
N GLN A 41 -9.39 10.19 -3.06
CA GLN A 41 -9.73 10.32 -4.48
C GLN A 41 -10.23 9.00 -5.08
N TYR A 42 -9.59 7.87 -4.76
CA TYR A 42 -10.07 6.55 -5.20
C TYR A 42 -11.43 6.18 -4.61
N ILE A 43 -11.63 6.48 -3.32
CA ILE A 43 -12.93 6.26 -2.67
C ILE A 43 -14.02 7.13 -3.33
N ASP A 44 -13.71 8.38 -3.61
CA ASP A 44 -14.66 9.30 -4.24
C ASP A 44 -14.97 8.94 -5.70
N ALA A 45 -14.01 8.37 -6.42
CA ALA A 45 -14.19 7.88 -7.78
C ALA A 45 -15.09 6.64 -7.84
N ILE A 46 -14.87 5.69 -6.94
CA ILE A 46 -15.62 4.42 -6.88
C ILE A 46 -17.00 4.60 -6.23
N ARG A 47 -17.12 5.51 -5.25
CA ARG A 47 -18.36 5.78 -4.48
C ARG A 47 -18.95 4.51 -3.86
N PRO A 48 -18.19 3.80 -3.02
CA PRO A 48 -18.68 2.56 -2.42
C PRO A 48 -19.92 2.83 -1.55
N SER A 49 -20.94 1.98 -1.68
CA SER A 49 -22.19 2.07 -0.91
C SER A 49 -22.08 1.44 0.48
N ASN A 50 -21.12 0.53 0.64
CA ASN A 50 -20.93 -0.23 1.88
C ASN A 50 -19.56 0.07 2.50
N ASN A 51 -18.78 -0.96 2.77
CA ASN A 51 -17.51 -0.86 3.46
C ASN A 51 -16.35 -0.52 2.51
N VAL A 52 -15.37 0.20 3.05
CA VAL A 52 -14.05 0.37 2.44
C VAL A 52 -13.03 -0.31 3.34
N TYR A 53 -12.21 -1.17 2.75
CA TYR A 53 -11.09 -1.83 3.41
C TYR A 53 -9.78 -1.29 2.85
N ILE A 54 -8.95 -0.70 3.71
CA ILE A 54 -7.67 -0.08 3.39
C ILE A 54 -6.57 -0.97 3.97
N ALA A 55 -5.73 -1.58 3.12
CA ALA A 55 -4.70 -2.50 3.55
C ALA A 55 -3.29 -1.98 3.22
N PHE A 56 -2.39 -2.14 4.19
CA PHE A 56 -0.95 -1.95 4.03
C PHE A 56 -0.23 -3.25 4.34
N ASP A 57 0.92 -3.48 3.72
CA ASP A 57 1.76 -4.61 4.05
C ASP A 57 2.19 -4.56 5.52
N GLY A 58 1.95 -5.65 6.20
CA GLY A 58 2.55 -5.96 7.48
C GLY A 58 3.70 -6.96 7.32
N VAL A 59 4.09 -7.61 8.41
CA VAL A 59 5.15 -8.62 8.37
C VAL A 59 4.74 -9.77 7.44
N ALA A 60 5.51 -9.93 6.37
CA ALA A 60 5.30 -10.98 5.37
C ALA A 60 5.85 -12.34 5.85
N PRO A 61 5.44 -13.46 5.23
CA PRO A 61 6.05 -14.77 5.46
C PRO A 61 7.57 -14.76 5.18
N PHE A 62 8.31 -15.64 5.86
CA PHE A 62 9.78 -15.68 5.81
C PHE A 62 10.35 -15.76 4.37
N ALA A 63 9.73 -16.55 3.51
CA ALA A 63 10.14 -16.67 2.11
C ALA A 63 10.07 -15.33 1.36
N LYS A 64 8.99 -14.58 1.56
CA LYS A 64 8.80 -13.25 0.96
C LYS A 64 9.77 -12.22 1.54
N MET A 65 10.07 -12.29 2.85
CA MET A 65 11.08 -11.44 3.47
C MET A 65 12.47 -11.63 2.84
N ASN A 66 12.87 -12.87 2.56
CA ASN A 66 14.13 -13.18 1.87
C ASN A 66 14.15 -12.61 0.44
N GLN A 67 13.05 -12.74 -0.30
CA GLN A 67 12.90 -12.15 -1.62
C GLN A 67 13.01 -10.63 -1.58
N GLN A 68 12.31 -9.97 -0.65
CA GLN A 68 12.38 -8.52 -0.45
C GLN A 68 13.80 -8.07 -0.10
N LYS A 69 14.49 -8.79 0.79
CA LYS A 69 15.88 -8.54 1.16
C LYS A 69 16.80 -8.59 -0.06
N SER A 70 16.72 -9.64 -0.87
CA SER A 70 17.52 -9.79 -2.09
C SER A 70 17.28 -8.66 -3.08
N ARG A 71 16.01 -8.26 -3.28
CA ARG A 71 15.64 -7.14 -4.15
C ARG A 71 16.24 -5.81 -3.66
N ARG A 72 16.21 -5.55 -2.35
CA ARG A 72 16.80 -4.34 -1.75
C ARG A 72 18.32 -4.30 -1.90
N TYR A 73 19.01 -5.41 -1.66
CA TYR A 73 20.45 -5.49 -1.89
C TYR A 73 20.82 -5.23 -3.34
N ARG A 74 20.06 -5.79 -4.27
CA ARG A 74 20.26 -5.53 -5.70
C ARG A 74 20.09 -4.06 -6.04
N SER A 75 19.04 -3.40 -5.54
CA SER A 75 18.82 -1.96 -5.79
C SER A 75 19.96 -1.13 -5.21
N ALA A 76 20.36 -1.36 -3.96
CA ALA A 76 21.46 -0.66 -3.31
C ALA A 76 22.79 -0.86 -4.05
N PHE A 77 23.06 -2.07 -4.54
CA PHE A 77 24.24 -2.36 -5.36
C PHE A 77 24.23 -1.54 -6.67
N LEU A 78 23.10 -1.51 -7.38
CA LEU A 78 22.96 -0.76 -8.64
C LEU A 78 23.11 0.74 -8.43
N GLU A 79 22.56 1.29 -7.33
CA GLU A 79 22.72 2.70 -6.96
C GLU A 79 24.18 3.03 -6.61
N HIS A 80 24.86 2.14 -5.85
CA HIS A 80 26.25 2.34 -5.48
C HIS A 80 27.17 2.37 -6.71
N HIS A 81 26.89 1.55 -7.71
CA HIS A 81 27.68 1.50 -8.95
C HIS A 81 27.19 2.48 -10.02
N ASN A 82 26.31 3.43 -9.68
CA ASN A 82 25.75 4.43 -10.60
C ASN A 82 25.06 3.84 -11.86
N VAL A 83 24.57 2.61 -11.77
CA VAL A 83 23.79 1.96 -12.83
C VAL A 83 22.36 2.52 -12.88
N ILE A 84 21.83 2.88 -11.71
CA ILE A 84 20.55 3.58 -11.56
C ILE A 84 20.76 4.86 -10.74
N PRO A 85 19.92 5.90 -10.93
CA PRO A 85 19.99 7.13 -10.13
C PRO A 85 19.79 6.84 -8.64
N LYS A 86 20.54 7.54 -7.78
CA LYS A 86 20.32 7.47 -6.33
C LYS A 86 18.92 7.99 -5.99
N SER A 87 18.16 7.20 -5.26
CA SER A 87 16.88 7.63 -4.72
C SER A 87 17.11 8.68 -3.61
N THR A 88 16.33 9.75 -3.62
CA THR A 88 16.34 10.75 -2.53
C THR A 88 15.58 10.26 -1.29
N PHE A 89 14.74 9.25 -1.46
CA PHE A 89 14.02 8.60 -0.36
C PHE A 89 14.54 7.17 -0.15
N ASN A 90 14.87 6.86 1.10
CA ASN A 90 15.29 5.51 1.45
C ASN A 90 14.08 4.56 1.47
N SER A 91 13.90 3.78 0.40
CA SER A 91 12.80 2.81 0.28
C SER A 91 12.82 1.70 1.36
N ALA A 92 13.93 1.51 2.08
CA ALA A 92 13.99 0.60 3.21
C ALA A 92 13.09 1.05 4.38
N LEU A 93 12.74 2.34 4.45
CA LEU A 93 11.78 2.87 5.42
C LEU A 93 10.36 2.34 5.18
N ILE A 94 10.03 1.91 3.95
CA ILE A 94 8.76 1.25 3.65
C ILE A 94 8.87 -0.23 4.05
N THR A 95 9.08 -0.45 5.34
CA THR A 95 9.17 -1.79 5.94
C THR A 95 8.35 -1.80 7.22
N PRO A 96 7.51 -2.81 7.45
CA PRO A 96 6.79 -2.95 8.71
C PRO A 96 7.73 -2.84 9.92
N GLY A 97 7.33 -2.06 10.92
CA GLY A 97 8.11 -1.82 12.14
C GLY A 97 9.09 -0.65 12.09
N THR A 98 9.27 0.02 10.96
CA THR A 98 10.04 1.27 10.89
C THR A 98 9.25 2.46 11.44
N ASP A 99 9.94 3.53 11.86
CA ASP A 99 9.30 4.75 12.36
C ASP A 99 8.39 5.39 11.31
N PHE A 100 8.80 5.36 10.03
CA PHE A 100 7.97 5.82 8.92
C PHE A 100 6.66 5.04 8.83
N MET A 101 6.70 3.71 8.80
CA MET A 101 5.49 2.89 8.68
C MET A 101 4.60 2.97 9.93
N ASN A 102 5.21 3.11 11.11
CA ASN A 102 4.47 3.33 12.36
C ASN A 102 3.75 4.68 12.34
N TYR A 103 4.44 5.74 11.90
CA TYR A 103 3.84 7.06 11.73
C TYR A 103 2.69 7.03 10.72
N LEU A 104 2.95 6.48 9.53
CA LEU A 104 1.98 6.36 8.45
C LEU A 104 0.72 5.59 8.89
N SER A 105 0.92 4.46 9.57
CA SER A 105 -0.18 3.65 10.11
C SER A 105 -1.08 4.44 11.06
N LYS A 106 -0.49 5.18 11.99
CA LYS A 106 -1.24 6.05 12.91
C LYS A 106 -1.97 7.17 12.18
N TYR A 107 -1.31 7.81 11.21
CA TYR A 107 -1.89 8.92 10.45
C TYR A 107 -3.11 8.45 9.62
N VAL A 108 -2.97 7.34 8.90
CA VAL A 108 -4.04 6.77 8.08
C VAL A 108 -5.21 6.29 8.96
N THR A 109 -4.90 5.61 10.06
CA THR A 109 -5.93 5.16 11.01
C THR A 109 -6.69 6.34 11.60
N ALA A 110 -6.02 7.38 12.03
CA ALA A 110 -6.66 8.59 12.56
C ALA A 110 -7.55 9.29 11.51
N ARG A 111 -7.17 9.23 10.22
CA ARG A 111 -7.89 9.89 9.13
C ARG A 111 -9.13 9.12 8.69
N PHE A 112 -9.09 7.78 8.68
CA PHE A 112 -10.11 6.96 8.05
C PHE A 112 -10.95 6.12 9.03
N SER A 113 -10.43 5.73 10.18
CA SER A 113 -11.19 5.03 11.21
C SER A 113 -12.01 6.03 12.06
N PRO A 114 -13.20 5.68 12.54
CA PRO A 114 -13.88 4.38 12.42
C PRO A 114 -14.74 4.24 11.16
N LYS A 115 -14.75 5.23 10.27
CA LYS A 115 -15.61 5.19 9.07
C LYS A 115 -15.30 4.01 8.14
N PHE A 116 -14.00 3.68 8.00
CA PHE A 116 -13.52 2.61 7.14
C PHE A 116 -12.68 1.61 7.93
N ILE A 117 -12.52 0.41 7.40
CA ILE A 117 -11.68 -0.63 8.00
C ILE A 117 -10.24 -0.38 7.55
N VAL A 118 -9.34 -0.13 8.49
CA VAL A 118 -7.92 0.08 8.22
C VAL A 118 -7.13 -1.10 8.78
N SER A 119 -6.44 -1.84 7.91
CA SER A 119 -5.48 -2.88 8.25
C SER A 119 -4.08 -2.34 7.99
N ALA A 120 -3.49 -1.73 9.00
CA ALA A 120 -2.21 -1.05 8.92
C ALA A 120 -1.02 -2.03 8.96
N SER A 121 0.21 -1.51 8.96
CA SER A 121 1.44 -2.32 8.86
C SER A 121 1.77 -3.11 10.13
N ASP A 122 1.12 -2.83 11.24
CA ASP A 122 1.20 -3.57 12.50
C ASP A 122 0.47 -4.92 12.46
N ILE A 123 -0.51 -5.07 11.55
CA ILE A 123 -1.21 -6.33 11.32
C ILE A 123 -0.41 -7.18 10.34
N PRO A 124 -0.03 -8.44 10.71
CA PRO A 124 0.75 -9.31 9.84
C PRO A 124 0.06 -9.63 8.50
N GLY A 125 0.86 -9.92 7.48
CA GLY A 125 0.41 -10.30 6.14
C GLY A 125 0.58 -9.18 5.11
N GLU A 126 0.67 -9.57 3.85
CA GLU A 126 0.74 -8.64 2.72
C GLU A 126 -0.64 -8.02 2.47
N GLY A 127 -0.69 -6.78 1.97
CA GLY A 127 -1.94 -6.03 1.75
C GLY A 127 -2.95 -6.80 0.92
N GLU A 128 -2.51 -7.38 -0.20
CA GLU A 128 -3.34 -8.21 -1.08
C GLU A 128 -3.94 -9.42 -0.34
N HIS A 129 -3.15 -10.13 0.46
CA HIS A 129 -3.64 -11.28 1.21
C HIS A 129 -4.66 -10.90 2.28
N LYS A 130 -4.48 -9.75 2.94
CA LYS A 130 -5.45 -9.21 3.90
C LYS A 130 -6.78 -8.85 3.21
N LEU A 131 -6.72 -8.26 2.00
CA LEU A 131 -7.92 -7.96 1.21
C LEU A 131 -8.71 -9.23 0.89
N PHE A 132 -8.05 -10.24 0.35
CA PHE A 132 -8.74 -11.48 -0.03
C PHE A 132 -9.17 -12.31 1.19
N GLN A 133 -8.45 -12.23 2.32
CA GLN A 133 -8.94 -12.81 3.58
C GLN A 133 -10.23 -12.13 4.02
N HIS A 134 -10.27 -10.79 3.99
CA HIS A 134 -11.47 -10.04 4.33
C HIS A 134 -12.65 -10.38 3.40
N ILE A 135 -12.42 -10.57 2.10
CA ILE A 135 -13.45 -11.01 1.14
C ILE A 135 -13.94 -12.41 1.50
N ARG A 136 -13.06 -13.35 1.82
CA ARG A 136 -13.46 -14.72 2.22
C ARG A 136 -14.34 -14.73 3.47
N ASP A 137 -13.98 -13.90 4.44
CA ASP A 137 -14.65 -13.89 5.75
C ASP A 137 -15.97 -13.13 5.75
N ASN A 138 -16.12 -12.15 4.83
CA ASN A 138 -17.25 -11.22 4.81
C ASN A 138 -17.98 -11.15 3.46
N HIS A 139 -17.79 -12.15 2.58
CA HIS A 139 -18.41 -12.12 1.27
C HIS A 139 -19.92 -12.23 1.34
N LEU A 140 -20.57 -11.46 0.48
CA LEU A 140 -21.99 -11.59 0.18
C LEU A 140 -22.11 -11.85 -1.32
N PRO A 141 -22.75 -12.97 -1.74
CA PRO A 141 -22.74 -13.43 -3.14
C PRO A 141 -23.19 -12.39 -4.17
N ASP A 142 -24.14 -11.54 -3.78
CA ASP A 142 -24.74 -10.52 -4.67
C ASP A 142 -24.08 -9.13 -4.59
N GLN A 143 -22.93 -9.03 -3.91
CA GLN A 143 -22.20 -7.76 -3.81
C GLN A 143 -21.20 -7.57 -4.94
N ASN A 144 -21.06 -6.33 -5.37
CA ASN A 144 -19.96 -5.90 -6.23
C ASN A 144 -18.77 -5.46 -5.34
N THR A 145 -17.61 -6.04 -5.55
CA THR A 145 -16.38 -5.69 -4.84
C THR A 145 -15.38 -5.12 -5.83
N VAL A 146 -14.92 -3.89 -5.59
CA VAL A 146 -13.88 -3.26 -6.38
C VAL A 146 -12.57 -3.33 -5.61
N ILE A 147 -11.54 -3.93 -6.21
CA ILE A 147 -10.19 -4.01 -5.65
C ILE A 147 -9.31 -3.02 -6.40
N TYR A 148 -8.66 -2.13 -5.65
CA TYR A 148 -7.61 -1.26 -6.18
C TYR A 148 -6.24 -1.86 -5.86
N GLY A 149 -5.37 -1.91 -6.86
CA GLY A 149 -3.96 -2.26 -6.69
C GLY A 149 -3.24 -2.45 -8.02
N LEU A 150 -1.93 -2.27 -8.00
CA LEU A 150 -1.09 -2.32 -9.20
C LEU A 150 -0.35 -3.64 -9.36
N ASP A 151 -0.34 -4.51 -8.35
CA ASP A 151 0.36 -5.79 -8.42
C ASP A 151 -0.34 -6.77 -9.38
N ALA A 152 0.45 -7.54 -10.12
CA ALA A 152 -0.07 -8.57 -11.01
C ALA A 152 -0.72 -9.73 -10.24
N ASP A 153 -0.25 -10.01 -9.03
CA ASP A 153 -0.75 -11.08 -8.19
C ASP A 153 -2.23 -10.84 -7.80
N LEU A 154 -2.66 -9.57 -7.71
CA LEU A 154 -4.06 -9.21 -7.49
C LEU A 154 -5.00 -9.76 -8.59
N LEU A 155 -4.55 -9.81 -9.85
CA LEU A 155 -5.35 -10.37 -10.93
C LEU A 155 -5.58 -11.87 -10.74
N MET A 156 -4.52 -12.60 -10.40
CA MET A 156 -4.59 -14.05 -10.14
C MET A 156 -5.48 -14.33 -8.93
N LEU A 157 -5.27 -13.60 -7.84
CA LEU A 157 -6.09 -13.74 -6.63
C LEU A 157 -7.56 -13.39 -6.90
N SER A 158 -7.84 -12.38 -7.75
CA SER A 158 -9.21 -12.04 -8.13
C SER A 158 -9.90 -13.15 -8.92
N ILE A 159 -9.19 -13.81 -9.83
CA ILE A 159 -9.72 -14.97 -10.58
C ILE A 159 -10.06 -16.10 -9.60
N PHE A 160 -9.17 -16.41 -8.67
CA PHE A 160 -9.40 -17.48 -7.68
C PHE A 160 -10.56 -17.21 -6.71
N HIS A 161 -11.00 -15.96 -6.58
CA HIS A 161 -12.08 -15.58 -5.66
C HIS A 161 -13.34 -15.09 -6.40
N SER A 162 -13.40 -15.24 -7.71
CA SER A 162 -14.52 -14.76 -8.53
C SER A 162 -15.84 -15.52 -8.26
N ASP A 163 -15.75 -16.69 -7.62
CA ASP A 163 -16.91 -17.46 -7.16
C ASP A 163 -17.56 -16.90 -5.87
N LYS A 164 -16.89 -15.98 -5.17
CA LYS A 164 -17.35 -15.46 -3.87
C LYS A 164 -18.16 -14.18 -4.00
N THR A 165 -17.84 -13.34 -4.97
CA THR A 165 -18.47 -12.04 -5.20
C THR A 165 -18.16 -11.56 -6.62
N ASN A 166 -18.93 -10.60 -7.13
CA ASN A 166 -18.59 -9.94 -8.39
C ASN A 166 -17.37 -9.05 -8.20
N LEU A 167 -16.19 -9.51 -8.64
CA LEU A 167 -14.92 -8.81 -8.46
C LEU A 167 -14.58 -7.93 -9.67
N PHE A 168 -14.23 -6.70 -9.39
CA PHE A 168 -13.71 -5.75 -10.36
C PHE A 168 -12.34 -5.28 -9.89
N VAL A 169 -11.35 -5.25 -10.77
CA VAL A 169 -10.02 -4.73 -10.47
C VAL A 169 -9.86 -3.37 -11.11
N TYR A 170 -9.63 -2.35 -10.28
CA TYR A 170 -9.34 -0.99 -10.73
C TYR A 170 -7.83 -0.76 -10.72
N ARG A 171 -7.28 -0.36 -11.87
CA ARG A 171 -5.85 -0.07 -12.07
C ARG A 171 -5.70 1.18 -12.91
N GLU A 172 -4.66 1.97 -12.61
CA GLU A 172 -4.20 3.12 -13.41
C GLU A 172 -3.03 2.75 -14.31
#